data_5c3ad611d732af59ee64813751432ecf
#
_entry.id   5c3ad611d732af59ee64813751432ecf
#
_cell.length_a   1.000
_cell.length_b   1.000
_cell.length_c   1.000
_cell.angle_alpha   90.00
_cell.angle_beta   90.00
_cell.angle_gamma   90.00
#
_symmetry.space_group_name_H-M   'P 1'
#
loop_
_entity.id
_entity.type
_entity.pdbx_description
1 polymer ?
#
loop_
_entity_poly.entity_id
_entity_poly.type
_entity_poly.pdbx_seq_one_letter_code
_entity_poly.pdbx_strand_id
1 'polypeptide(L)'
;IYIYSLFMKLNFSGKIALITGGSGGIGLSVVEKLIKNKIKVIILDIKTPKRKILLNKLVEFKKVDLSNNKNLKSCLIEVIKKYKKIEYVINAAGVLWFDKDVSVEKINLNTWDKVLAINLKSIVIVLQNILPSMKKNKFGSIVHISSIDALSGDDKPQDAYGSSKAALLRLSKSISIQYANKNIRSNSILPGPIETQMQKRWKENPDSKKKLSKFIPLKRVGKPSDIANATIFLLSNESSFITGAELIVDGGLTARP
;
A
#
# COMPACT_ATOMS: atom_id res chain seq x y z
N ILE A 1 -35.27 -8.28 -25.29
CA ILE A 1 -34.03 -8.95 -24.82
C ILE A 1 -33.34 -7.97 -23.86
N TYR A 2 -33.55 -8.16 -22.58
CA TYR A 2 -32.84 -7.40 -21.55
C TYR A 2 -31.40 -7.94 -21.47
N ILE A 3 -30.45 -7.22 -22.05
CA ILE A 3 -29.03 -7.43 -21.81
C ILE A 3 -28.74 -6.85 -20.43
N TYR A 4 -28.88 -7.66 -19.38
CA TYR A 4 -28.23 -7.34 -18.12
C TYR A 4 -26.73 -7.41 -18.35
N SER A 5 -26.09 -6.26 -18.51
CA SER A 5 -24.64 -6.14 -18.40
C SER A 5 -24.28 -6.59 -16.97
N LEU A 6 -23.89 -7.85 -16.84
CA LEU A 6 -23.33 -8.41 -15.61
C LEU A 6 -21.95 -7.77 -15.39
N PHE A 7 -21.91 -6.51 -15.01
CA PHE A 7 -20.71 -5.96 -14.43
C PHE A 7 -20.50 -6.65 -13.08
N MET A 8 -19.41 -7.39 -12.95
CA MET A 8 -19.00 -7.98 -11.68
C MET A 8 -18.76 -6.84 -10.69
N LYS A 9 -19.77 -6.55 -9.87
CA LYS A 9 -19.72 -5.49 -8.85
C LYS A 9 -19.09 -6.07 -7.60
N LEU A 10 -17.94 -5.54 -7.22
CA LEU A 10 -17.31 -5.91 -5.95
C LEU A 10 -18.17 -5.42 -4.77
N ASN A 11 -18.31 -6.28 -3.77
CA ASN A 11 -19.09 -6.03 -2.56
C ASN A 11 -18.16 -5.76 -1.36
N PHE A 12 -18.60 -4.90 -0.46
CA PHE A 12 -17.82 -4.49 0.71
C PHE A 12 -18.66 -4.52 1.97
N SER A 13 -18.24 -5.31 2.96
CA SER A 13 -18.89 -5.36 4.27
C SER A 13 -18.51 -4.19 5.17
N GLY A 14 -17.29 -3.64 4.99
CA GLY A 14 -16.80 -2.47 5.73
C GLY A 14 -17.19 -1.14 5.08
N LYS A 15 -17.10 -0.06 5.87
CA LYS A 15 -17.47 1.30 5.46
C LYS A 15 -16.36 2.31 5.61
N ILE A 16 -15.32 2.02 6.39
CA ILE A 16 -14.25 2.96 6.72
C ILE A 16 -12.89 2.31 6.44
N ALA A 17 -12.09 3.02 5.66
CA ALA A 17 -10.72 2.66 5.33
C ALA A 17 -9.72 3.69 5.88
N LEU A 18 -8.61 3.21 6.43
CA LEU A 18 -7.45 4.02 6.73
C LEU A 18 -6.35 3.69 5.72
N ILE A 19 -5.77 4.70 5.11
CA ILE A 19 -4.68 4.55 4.15
C ILE A 19 -3.49 5.43 4.51
N THR A 20 -2.31 4.85 4.58
CA THR A 20 -1.05 5.60 4.61
C THR A 20 -0.55 5.87 3.19
N GLY A 21 0.00 7.06 2.93
CA GLY A 21 0.49 7.41 1.59
C GLY A 21 -0.62 7.67 0.56
N GLY A 22 -1.80 8.10 1.01
CA GLY A 22 -2.98 8.26 0.15
C GLY A 22 -3.02 9.54 -0.70
N SER A 23 -2.01 10.41 -0.59
CA SER A 23 -2.02 11.71 -1.29
C SER A 23 -1.44 11.67 -2.70
N GLY A 24 -0.82 10.57 -3.10
CA GLY A 24 -0.20 10.45 -4.43
C GLY A 24 0.00 9.02 -4.89
N GLY A 25 0.44 8.86 -6.14
CA GLY A 25 0.80 7.58 -6.72
C GLY A 25 -0.28 6.49 -6.57
N ILE A 26 0.15 5.32 -6.13
CA ILE A 26 -0.71 4.15 -5.91
C ILE A 26 -1.80 4.46 -4.88
N GLY A 27 -1.42 5.05 -3.73
CA GLY A 27 -2.35 5.35 -2.66
C GLY A 27 -3.51 6.26 -3.10
N LEU A 28 -3.24 7.30 -3.88
CA LEU A 28 -4.29 8.18 -4.42
C LEU A 28 -5.25 7.41 -5.34
N SER A 29 -4.74 6.54 -6.18
CA SER A 29 -5.59 5.71 -7.06
C SER A 29 -6.48 4.75 -6.26
N VAL A 30 -5.98 4.22 -5.13
CA VAL A 30 -6.79 3.42 -4.19
C VAL A 30 -7.87 4.28 -3.54
N VAL A 31 -7.53 5.49 -3.05
CA VAL A 31 -8.50 6.44 -2.47
C VAL A 31 -9.65 6.72 -3.45
N GLU A 32 -9.34 7.05 -4.70
CA GLU A 32 -10.36 7.32 -5.72
C GLU A 32 -11.31 6.12 -5.94
N LYS A 33 -10.79 4.90 -5.92
CA LYS A 33 -11.61 3.69 -6.05
C LYS A 33 -12.44 3.39 -4.79
N LEU A 34 -11.91 3.62 -3.60
CA LEU A 34 -12.66 3.47 -2.35
C LEU A 34 -13.85 4.44 -2.31
N ILE A 35 -13.63 5.70 -2.70
CA ILE A 35 -14.69 6.71 -2.80
C ILE A 35 -15.79 6.28 -3.78
N LYS A 36 -15.42 5.75 -4.96
CA LYS A 36 -16.40 5.22 -5.94
C LYS A 36 -17.25 4.09 -5.35
N ASN A 37 -16.70 3.31 -4.44
CA ASN A 37 -17.41 2.24 -3.72
C ASN A 37 -18.08 2.74 -2.43
N LYS A 38 -18.24 4.07 -2.26
CA LYS A 38 -18.91 4.70 -1.11
C LYS A 38 -18.26 4.35 0.25
N ILE A 39 -16.97 4.06 0.26
CA ILE A 39 -16.18 3.80 1.46
C ILE A 39 -15.55 5.12 1.90
N LYS A 40 -15.72 5.47 3.18
CA LYS A 40 -15.05 6.61 3.80
C LYS A 40 -13.56 6.33 3.94
N VAL A 41 -12.72 7.31 3.59
CA VAL A 41 -11.27 7.13 3.58
C VAL A 41 -10.60 8.15 4.51
N ILE A 42 -9.82 7.64 5.44
CA ILE A 42 -8.94 8.44 6.29
C ILE A 42 -7.53 8.33 5.70
N ILE A 43 -7.02 9.44 5.20
CA ILE A 43 -5.68 9.53 4.58
C ILE A 43 -4.68 10.01 5.62
N LEU A 44 -3.63 9.23 5.85
CA LEU A 44 -2.45 9.62 6.62
C LEU A 44 -1.29 9.86 5.65
N ASP A 45 -0.83 11.09 5.52
CA ASP A 45 0.27 11.42 4.60
C ASP A 45 0.99 12.70 5.07
N ILE A 46 2.27 12.83 4.70
CA ILE A 46 3.04 14.06 4.92
C ILE A 46 2.66 15.15 3.91
N LYS A 47 2.18 14.74 2.73
CA LYS A 47 1.78 15.64 1.64
C LYS A 47 0.25 15.79 1.60
N THR A 48 -0.21 17.01 1.41
CA THR A 48 -1.63 17.30 1.22
C THR A 48 -2.11 16.76 -0.14
N PRO A 49 -3.22 16.01 -0.19
CA PRO A 49 -3.77 15.55 -1.46
C PRO A 49 -4.36 16.70 -2.27
N LYS A 50 -4.63 16.47 -3.56
CA LYS A 50 -5.25 17.45 -4.45
C LYS A 50 -6.58 17.96 -3.88
N ARG A 51 -6.90 19.26 -4.09
CA ARG A 51 -8.12 19.92 -3.60
C ARG A 51 -9.40 19.13 -3.90
N LYS A 52 -9.52 18.56 -5.10
CA LYS A 52 -10.67 17.71 -5.50
C LYS A 52 -10.91 16.53 -4.54
N ILE A 53 -9.85 15.94 -4.02
CA ILE A 53 -9.93 14.82 -3.06
C ILE A 53 -10.34 15.34 -1.69
N LEU A 54 -9.74 16.44 -1.22
CA LEU A 54 -10.06 17.05 0.08
C LEU A 54 -11.52 17.50 0.20
N LEU A 55 -12.12 17.95 -0.89
CA LEU A 55 -13.52 18.43 -0.92
C LEU A 55 -14.52 17.27 -0.93
N ASN A 56 -14.09 16.02 -1.07
CA ASN A 56 -14.99 14.89 -1.06
C ASN A 56 -15.43 14.56 0.37
N LYS A 57 -16.74 14.52 0.62
CA LYS A 57 -17.35 14.26 1.95
C LYS A 57 -16.94 12.90 2.55
N LEU A 58 -16.49 11.96 1.72
CA LEU A 58 -15.99 10.64 2.14
C LEU A 58 -14.51 10.66 2.51
N VAL A 59 -13.82 11.80 2.44
CA VAL A 59 -12.39 11.88 2.74
C VAL A 59 -12.15 12.69 4.00
N GLU A 60 -11.28 12.17 4.85
CA GLU A 60 -10.62 12.92 5.91
C GLU A 60 -9.11 12.82 5.73
N PHE A 61 -8.44 13.95 5.77
CA PHE A 61 -6.98 14.02 5.66
C PHE A 61 -6.35 14.39 7.00
N LYS A 62 -5.35 13.65 7.39
CA LYS A 62 -4.48 13.93 8.55
C LYS A 62 -3.04 14.06 8.05
N LYS A 63 -2.46 15.25 8.20
CA LYS A 63 -1.06 15.49 7.89
C LYS A 63 -0.19 14.88 8.99
N VAL A 64 0.59 13.85 8.66
CA VAL A 64 1.46 13.16 9.62
C VAL A 64 2.71 12.64 8.93
N ASP A 65 3.86 12.82 9.57
CA ASP A 65 5.12 12.18 9.20
C ASP A 65 5.17 10.80 9.85
N LEU A 66 5.17 9.76 9.04
CA LEU A 66 5.19 8.36 9.49
C LEU A 66 6.51 7.96 10.18
N SER A 67 7.59 8.71 9.98
CA SER A 67 8.85 8.50 10.71
C SER A 67 8.77 9.02 12.15
N ASN A 68 7.84 9.92 12.46
CA ASN A 68 7.62 10.43 13.80
C ASN A 68 6.62 9.57 14.58
N ASN A 69 7.14 8.59 15.31
CA ASN A 69 6.34 7.62 16.05
C ASN A 69 5.34 8.26 17.03
N LYS A 70 5.73 9.35 17.71
CA LYS A 70 4.88 10.05 18.69
C LYS A 70 3.68 10.69 18.00
N ASN A 71 3.92 11.46 16.94
CA ASN A 71 2.87 12.13 16.20
C ASN A 71 1.94 11.14 15.51
N LEU A 72 2.49 10.04 14.95
CA LEU A 72 1.68 8.98 14.34
C LEU A 72 0.74 8.33 15.37
N LYS A 73 1.26 7.96 16.55
CA LYS A 73 0.43 7.39 17.64
C LYS A 73 -0.69 8.34 18.08
N SER A 74 -0.37 9.62 18.32
CA SER A 74 -1.36 10.63 18.70
C SER A 74 -2.45 10.78 17.64
N CYS A 75 -2.07 10.87 16.37
CA CYS A 75 -3.01 10.93 15.26
C CYS A 75 -3.94 9.69 15.19
N LEU A 76 -3.38 8.49 15.37
CA LEU A 76 -4.17 7.25 15.36
C LEU A 76 -5.16 7.18 16.54
N ILE A 77 -4.76 7.63 17.74
CA ILE A 77 -5.67 7.70 18.91
C ILE A 77 -6.86 8.62 18.61
N GLU A 78 -6.64 9.80 18.03
CA GLU A 78 -7.71 10.72 17.62
C GLU A 78 -8.64 10.06 16.59
N VAL A 79 -8.08 9.41 15.57
CA VAL A 79 -8.83 8.72 14.52
C VAL A 79 -9.70 7.63 15.12
N ILE A 80 -9.15 6.79 16.01
CA ILE A 80 -9.88 5.68 16.64
C ILE A 80 -10.96 6.21 17.57
N LYS A 81 -10.69 7.26 18.35
CA LYS A 81 -11.68 7.90 19.20
C LYS A 81 -12.88 8.41 18.39
N LYS A 82 -12.62 9.01 17.21
CA LYS A 82 -13.65 9.56 16.32
C LYS A 82 -14.48 8.47 15.64
N TYR A 83 -13.82 7.47 15.06
CA TYR A 83 -14.46 6.50 14.17
C TYR A 83 -14.83 5.18 14.85
N LYS A 84 -14.21 4.86 15.99
CA LYS A 84 -14.45 3.63 16.79
C LYS A 84 -14.24 2.32 16.04
N LYS A 85 -14.51 2.29 14.72
CA LYS A 85 -14.42 1.12 13.85
C LYS A 85 -13.72 1.50 12.55
N ILE A 86 -12.61 0.80 12.25
CA ILE A 86 -11.89 0.89 10.98
C ILE A 86 -11.79 -0.53 10.45
N GLU A 87 -12.36 -0.77 9.28
CA GLU A 87 -12.49 -2.11 8.72
C GLU A 87 -11.44 -2.44 7.68
N TYR A 88 -10.91 -1.42 7.00
CA TYR A 88 -9.90 -1.57 5.97
C TYR A 88 -8.64 -0.78 6.32
N VAL A 89 -7.49 -1.41 6.18
CA VAL A 89 -6.19 -0.73 6.31
C VAL A 89 -5.38 -0.96 5.04
N ILE A 90 -4.90 0.13 4.45
CA ILE A 90 -4.02 0.07 3.28
C ILE A 90 -2.70 0.75 3.62
N ASN A 91 -1.65 -0.02 3.72
CA ASN A 91 -0.31 0.48 3.95
C ASN A 91 0.38 0.72 2.60
N ALA A 92 0.17 1.92 2.03
CA ALA A 92 0.71 2.31 0.72
C ALA A 92 1.83 3.36 0.79
N ALA A 93 2.11 3.90 1.97
CA ALA A 93 3.27 4.75 2.18
C ALA A 93 4.57 3.96 2.03
N GLY A 94 5.55 4.59 1.42
CA GLY A 94 6.90 4.06 1.31
C GLY A 94 7.83 5.07 0.67
N VAL A 95 9.10 4.97 1.00
CA VAL A 95 10.18 5.77 0.44
C VAL A 95 11.23 4.88 -0.18
N LEU A 96 11.79 5.36 -1.28
CA LEU A 96 12.97 4.84 -1.94
C LEU A 96 13.78 6.05 -2.41
N TRP A 97 15.00 6.21 -1.93
CA TRP A 97 15.90 7.30 -2.27
C TRP A 97 17.07 6.75 -3.06
N PHE A 98 16.96 6.72 -4.38
CA PHE A 98 17.95 6.13 -5.30
C PHE A 98 19.38 6.68 -5.16
N ASP A 99 19.52 7.88 -4.60
CA ASP A 99 20.79 8.56 -4.34
C ASP A 99 21.39 8.27 -2.96
N LYS A 100 20.62 7.65 -2.06
CA LYS A 100 21.00 7.44 -0.64
C LYS A 100 20.88 6.00 -0.18
N ASP A 101 19.96 5.25 -0.78
CA ASP A 101 19.77 3.83 -0.52
C ASP A 101 20.66 3.05 -1.47
N VAL A 102 21.88 2.85 -1.04
CA VAL A 102 22.99 2.24 -1.79
C VAL A 102 23.37 0.90 -1.18
N SER A 103 24.46 0.27 -1.67
CA SER A 103 24.92 -1.01 -1.17
C SER A 103 25.21 -1.00 0.33
N VAL A 104 25.05 -2.15 0.99
CA VAL A 104 25.25 -2.34 2.44
C VAL A 104 26.61 -1.84 2.92
N GLU A 105 27.65 -1.90 2.09
CA GLU A 105 28.99 -1.39 2.40
C GLU A 105 29.03 0.16 2.54
N LYS A 106 28.16 0.89 1.82
CA LYS A 106 28.22 2.35 1.67
C LYS A 106 27.02 3.08 2.25
N ILE A 107 25.95 2.38 2.59
CA ILE A 107 24.73 3.02 3.07
C ILE A 107 24.96 3.74 4.40
N ASN A 108 24.46 4.96 4.49
CA ASN A 108 24.42 5.69 5.76
C ASN A 108 23.33 5.09 6.67
N LEU A 109 23.70 4.71 7.90
CA LEU A 109 22.77 4.07 8.86
C LEU A 109 21.55 4.95 9.18
N ASN A 110 21.67 6.28 9.18
CA ASN A 110 20.51 7.16 9.34
C ASN A 110 19.53 7.04 8.16
N THR A 111 20.03 6.78 6.95
CA THR A 111 19.18 6.50 5.77
C THR A 111 18.48 5.15 5.94
N TRP A 112 19.23 4.13 6.31
CA TRP A 112 18.72 2.79 6.63
C TRP A 112 17.59 2.86 7.65
N ASP A 113 17.85 3.45 8.81
CA ASP A 113 16.87 3.58 9.91
C ASP A 113 15.63 4.34 9.46
N LYS A 114 15.78 5.38 8.68
CA LYS A 114 14.66 6.20 8.20
C LYS A 114 13.80 5.45 7.18
N VAL A 115 14.41 4.64 6.30
CA VAL A 115 13.66 3.76 5.38
C VAL A 115 12.87 2.73 6.18
N LEU A 116 13.50 2.03 7.13
CA LEU A 116 12.82 1.06 7.99
C LEU A 116 11.74 1.71 8.86
N ALA A 117 11.98 2.90 9.39
CA ALA A 117 10.99 3.64 10.18
C ALA A 117 9.72 3.91 9.37
N ILE A 118 9.85 4.35 8.12
CA ILE A 118 8.72 4.70 7.25
C ILE A 118 8.09 3.44 6.65
N ASN A 119 8.89 2.54 6.05
CA ASN A 119 8.37 1.43 5.24
C ASN A 119 7.87 0.23 6.06
N LEU A 120 8.34 0.09 7.31
CA LEU A 120 8.04 -1.07 8.15
C LEU A 120 7.50 -0.67 9.54
N LYS A 121 8.27 0.08 10.33
CA LYS A 121 7.91 0.38 11.74
C LYS A 121 6.61 1.18 11.83
N SER A 122 6.37 2.12 10.94
CA SER A 122 5.12 2.88 10.90
C SER A 122 3.91 1.97 10.73
N ILE A 123 4.03 0.91 9.91
CA ILE A 123 2.98 -0.08 9.68
C ILE A 123 2.68 -0.84 10.97
N VAL A 124 3.71 -1.24 11.72
CA VAL A 124 3.54 -1.89 13.02
C VAL A 124 2.77 -0.96 13.97
N ILE A 125 3.11 0.33 14.03
CA ILE A 125 2.42 1.31 14.87
C ILE A 125 0.95 1.48 14.44
N VAL A 126 0.66 1.57 13.15
CA VAL A 126 -0.71 1.63 12.63
C VAL A 126 -1.50 0.40 13.08
N LEU A 127 -0.95 -0.79 12.90
CA LEU A 127 -1.63 -2.03 13.22
C LEU A 127 -1.79 -2.27 14.72
N GLN A 128 -0.82 -1.89 15.55
CA GLN A 128 -0.96 -1.93 17.01
C GLN A 128 -2.17 -1.14 17.51
N ASN A 129 -2.49 -0.03 16.85
CA ASN A 129 -3.61 0.81 17.22
C ASN A 129 -4.95 0.34 16.62
N ILE A 130 -4.96 -0.20 15.39
CA ILE A 130 -6.20 -0.56 14.68
C ILE A 130 -6.67 -1.99 14.97
N LEU A 131 -5.77 -2.96 15.09
CA LEU A 131 -6.12 -4.37 15.33
C LEU A 131 -7.02 -4.63 16.54
N PRO A 132 -6.86 -3.95 17.70
CA PRO A 132 -7.78 -4.13 18.82
C PRO A 132 -9.26 -3.89 18.44
N SER A 133 -9.52 -2.84 17.63
CA SER A 133 -10.86 -2.55 17.13
C SER A 133 -11.34 -3.60 16.12
N MET A 134 -10.51 -4.02 15.18
CA MET A 134 -10.84 -5.08 14.23
C MET A 134 -11.17 -6.40 14.94
N LYS A 135 -10.38 -6.79 15.95
CA LYS A 135 -10.61 -7.97 16.78
C LYS A 135 -11.97 -7.93 17.48
N LYS A 136 -12.29 -6.78 18.10
CA LYS A 136 -13.57 -6.59 18.80
C LYS A 136 -14.74 -6.73 17.83
N ASN A 137 -14.62 -6.20 16.62
CA ASN A 137 -15.70 -6.24 15.61
C ASN A 137 -15.68 -7.51 14.76
N LYS A 138 -14.74 -8.43 14.97
CA LYS A 138 -14.56 -9.68 14.22
C LYS A 138 -14.60 -9.45 12.68
N PHE A 139 -13.97 -8.40 12.23
CA PHE A 139 -13.88 -8.08 10.82
C PHE A 139 -12.69 -7.12 10.54
N GLY A 140 -11.93 -7.43 9.50
CA GLY A 140 -10.88 -6.55 8.97
C GLY A 140 -10.27 -7.09 7.69
N SER A 141 -9.88 -6.19 6.77
CA SER A 141 -9.04 -6.53 5.63
C SER A 141 -7.89 -5.54 5.52
N ILE A 142 -6.68 -6.08 5.52
CA ILE A 142 -5.42 -5.33 5.49
C ILE A 142 -4.71 -5.63 4.19
N VAL A 143 -4.29 -4.60 3.47
CA VAL A 143 -3.48 -4.73 2.26
C VAL A 143 -2.20 -3.92 2.42
N HIS A 144 -1.07 -4.60 2.23
CA HIS A 144 0.26 -3.99 2.25
C HIS A 144 0.78 -3.82 0.83
N ILE A 145 1.25 -2.62 0.50
CA ILE A 145 1.95 -2.39 -0.77
C ILE A 145 3.45 -2.62 -0.54
N SER A 146 3.89 -3.83 -0.93
CA SER A 146 5.29 -4.23 -0.89
C SER A 146 6.00 -3.85 -2.21
N SER A 147 6.81 -4.73 -2.77
CA SER A 147 7.51 -4.59 -4.06
C SER A 147 7.96 -5.97 -4.53
N ILE A 148 8.20 -6.15 -5.82
CA ILE A 148 8.95 -7.29 -6.35
C ILE A 148 10.39 -7.34 -5.82
N ASP A 149 10.98 -6.19 -5.43
CA ASP A 149 12.30 -6.10 -4.79
C ASP A 149 12.36 -6.83 -3.42
N ALA A 150 11.22 -7.26 -2.90
CA ALA A 150 11.15 -8.14 -1.73
C ALA A 150 11.52 -9.61 -2.03
N LEU A 151 11.57 -9.99 -3.30
CA LEU A 151 11.74 -11.39 -3.75
C LEU A 151 13.15 -11.69 -4.24
N SER A 152 13.89 -10.66 -4.66
CA SER A 152 15.22 -10.83 -5.28
C SER A 152 16.12 -9.64 -4.97
N GLY A 153 17.43 -9.83 -5.14
CA GLY A 153 18.39 -8.73 -5.17
C GLY A 153 18.35 -7.96 -6.49
N ASP A 154 19.05 -6.81 -6.54
CA ASP A 154 19.17 -5.97 -7.72
C ASP A 154 20.64 -5.54 -7.88
N ASP A 155 21.12 -5.49 -9.11
CA ASP A 155 22.44 -4.93 -9.47
C ASP A 155 22.54 -3.44 -9.10
N LYS A 156 21.41 -2.75 -9.03
CA LYS A 156 21.31 -1.36 -8.57
C LYS A 156 20.88 -1.39 -7.10
N PRO A 157 21.82 -1.15 -6.18
CA PRO A 157 21.55 -1.36 -4.77
C PRO A 157 20.44 -0.46 -4.25
N GLN A 158 19.52 -1.05 -3.49
CA GLN A 158 18.40 -0.44 -2.78
C GLN A 158 18.18 -1.27 -1.49
N ASP A 159 19.26 -1.48 -0.74
CA ASP A 159 19.33 -2.54 0.26
C ASP A 159 18.37 -2.30 1.43
N ALA A 160 18.21 -1.05 1.89
CA ALA A 160 17.24 -0.74 2.94
C ALA A 160 15.80 -0.90 2.45
N TYR A 161 15.51 -0.46 1.23
CA TYR A 161 14.18 -0.59 0.64
C TYR A 161 13.79 -2.06 0.47
N GLY A 162 14.60 -2.83 -0.25
CA GLY A 162 14.35 -4.25 -0.48
C GLY A 162 14.16 -5.02 0.82
N SER A 163 15.06 -4.83 1.80
CA SER A 163 14.95 -5.42 3.14
C SER A 163 13.64 -5.03 3.84
N SER A 164 13.25 -3.75 3.79
CA SER A 164 11.99 -3.29 4.39
C SER A 164 10.76 -3.94 3.75
N LYS A 165 10.79 -4.16 2.43
CA LYS A 165 9.69 -4.77 1.67
C LYS A 165 9.60 -6.29 1.87
N ALA A 166 10.73 -6.97 2.00
CA ALA A 166 10.79 -8.39 2.37
C ALA A 166 10.26 -8.63 3.80
N ALA A 167 10.70 -7.82 4.76
CA ALA A 167 10.19 -7.88 6.13
C ALA A 167 8.67 -7.69 6.22
N LEU A 168 8.10 -6.83 5.35
CA LEU A 168 6.67 -6.57 5.29
C LEU A 168 5.88 -7.80 4.84
N LEU A 169 6.40 -8.62 3.91
CA LEU A 169 5.78 -9.89 3.50
C LEU A 169 5.66 -10.84 4.69
N ARG A 170 6.77 -11.01 5.44
CA ARG A 170 6.77 -11.88 6.63
C ARG A 170 5.80 -11.37 7.69
N LEU A 171 5.71 -10.05 7.91
CA LEU A 171 4.77 -9.45 8.85
C LEU A 171 3.32 -9.72 8.44
N SER A 172 2.99 -9.56 7.17
CA SER A 172 1.66 -9.84 6.62
C SER A 172 1.22 -11.29 6.86
N LYS A 173 2.11 -12.26 6.60
CA LYS A 173 1.87 -13.69 6.89
C LYS A 173 1.61 -13.94 8.38
N SER A 174 2.38 -13.32 9.26
CA SER A 174 2.15 -13.44 10.70
C SER A 174 0.77 -12.95 11.11
N ILE A 175 0.36 -11.78 10.61
CA ILE A 175 -0.96 -11.19 10.89
C ILE A 175 -2.07 -12.09 10.35
N SER A 176 -1.93 -12.61 9.14
CA SER A 176 -2.93 -13.47 8.50
C SER A 176 -3.24 -14.72 9.32
N ILE A 177 -2.22 -15.34 9.93
CA ILE A 177 -2.39 -16.53 10.78
C ILE A 177 -2.92 -16.16 12.17
N GLN A 178 -2.34 -15.14 12.82
CA GLN A 178 -2.65 -14.78 14.19
C GLN A 178 -4.08 -14.24 14.38
N TYR A 179 -4.66 -13.64 13.33
CA TYR A 179 -5.95 -12.98 13.42
C TYR A 179 -7.04 -13.57 12.52
N ALA A 180 -6.78 -14.69 11.83
CA ALA A 180 -7.76 -15.37 10.99
C ALA A 180 -9.03 -15.76 11.75
N ASN A 181 -8.89 -16.26 12.99
CA ASN A 181 -10.01 -16.64 13.85
C ASN A 181 -10.89 -15.43 14.31
N LYS A 182 -10.47 -14.21 13.99
CA LYS A 182 -11.23 -12.96 14.19
C LYS A 182 -11.76 -12.39 12.88
N ASN A 183 -11.75 -13.20 11.80
CA ASN A 183 -12.16 -12.78 10.46
C ASN A 183 -11.38 -11.52 9.98
N ILE A 184 -10.08 -11.49 10.26
CA ILE A 184 -9.17 -10.44 9.82
C ILE A 184 -8.23 -11.05 8.79
N ARG A 185 -8.23 -10.51 7.58
CA ARG A 185 -7.36 -10.91 6.47
C ARG A 185 -6.20 -9.93 6.32
N SER A 186 -5.03 -10.43 5.96
CA SER A 186 -3.85 -9.62 5.66
C SER A 186 -3.18 -10.18 4.42
N ASN A 187 -3.02 -9.32 3.39
CA ASN A 187 -2.41 -9.69 2.13
C ASN A 187 -1.41 -8.64 1.68
N SER A 188 -0.44 -9.03 0.88
CA SER A 188 0.56 -8.15 0.27
C SER A 188 0.38 -8.09 -1.24
N ILE A 189 0.53 -6.90 -1.81
CA ILE A 189 0.68 -6.71 -3.26
C ILE A 189 2.14 -6.37 -3.51
N LEU A 190 2.71 -6.97 -4.53
CA LEU A 190 4.08 -6.77 -4.96
C LEU A 190 4.08 -6.09 -6.35
N PRO A 191 4.06 -4.76 -6.38
CA PRO A 191 4.14 -4.04 -7.65
C PRO A 191 5.49 -4.24 -8.32
N GLY A 192 5.48 -4.35 -9.64
CA GLY A 192 6.63 -4.08 -10.48
C GLY A 192 6.84 -2.57 -10.68
N PRO A 193 7.53 -2.19 -11.76
CA PRO A 193 7.76 -0.78 -12.09
C PRO A 193 6.45 -0.04 -12.41
N ILE A 194 6.03 0.88 -11.52
CA ILE A 194 4.78 1.65 -11.63
C ILE A 194 5.07 3.13 -11.86
N GLU A 195 4.37 3.76 -12.79
CA GLU A 195 4.50 5.18 -13.10
C GLU A 195 3.91 6.05 -11.98
N THR A 196 4.77 6.45 -11.05
CA THR A 196 4.44 7.29 -9.89
C THR A 196 5.43 8.43 -9.73
N GLN A 197 5.18 9.30 -8.75
CA GLN A 197 6.16 10.35 -8.38
C GLN A 197 7.49 9.79 -7.85
N MET A 198 7.53 8.56 -7.35
CA MET A 198 8.77 7.89 -6.94
C MET A 198 9.72 7.70 -8.12
N GLN A 199 9.19 7.55 -9.33
CA GLN A 199 9.94 7.38 -10.57
C GLN A 199 10.14 8.70 -11.34
N LYS A 200 10.44 9.81 -10.64
CA LYS A 200 10.72 11.12 -11.27
C LYS A 200 11.79 11.05 -12.36
N ARG A 201 12.80 10.19 -12.16
CA ARG A 201 13.88 9.93 -13.13
C ARG A 201 13.38 9.59 -14.55
N TRP A 202 12.17 9.04 -14.69
CA TRP A 202 11.61 8.74 -16.01
C TRP A 202 11.12 9.98 -16.77
N LYS A 203 10.91 11.11 -16.07
CA LYS A 203 10.63 12.39 -16.71
C LYS A 203 11.92 13.03 -17.24
N GLU A 204 13.01 12.84 -16.51
CA GLU A 204 14.33 13.34 -16.86
C GLU A 204 15.00 12.48 -17.95
N ASN A 205 14.73 11.17 -17.94
CA ASN A 205 15.22 10.20 -18.91
C ASN A 205 14.07 9.28 -19.41
N PRO A 206 13.27 9.74 -20.39
CA PRO A 206 12.17 8.95 -20.96
C PRO A 206 12.63 7.64 -21.64
N ASP A 207 13.84 7.60 -22.18
CA ASP A 207 14.39 6.41 -22.83
C ASP A 207 14.62 5.28 -21.83
N SER A 208 14.95 5.59 -20.58
CA SER A 208 15.07 4.58 -19.53
C SER A 208 13.73 3.87 -19.26
N LYS A 209 12.62 4.63 -19.27
CA LYS A 209 11.26 4.07 -19.18
C LYS A 209 10.94 3.18 -20.38
N LYS A 210 11.28 3.64 -21.60
CA LYS A 210 11.05 2.89 -22.85
C LYS A 210 11.85 1.58 -22.87
N LYS A 211 13.14 1.63 -22.47
CA LYS A 211 13.98 0.43 -22.35
C LYS A 211 13.37 -0.56 -21.36
N LEU A 212 13.02 -0.11 -20.14
CA LEU A 212 12.40 -0.96 -19.12
C LEU A 212 11.09 -1.60 -19.61
N SER A 213 10.24 -0.83 -20.30
CA SER A 213 8.98 -1.35 -20.87
C SER A 213 9.18 -2.52 -21.82
N LYS A 214 10.32 -2.57 -22.57
CA LYS A 214 10.63 -3.69 -23.47
C LYS A 214 10.93 -4.98 -22.71
N PHE A 215 11.49 -4.89 -21.51
CA PHE A 215 11.78 -6.05 -20.66
C PHE A 215 10.51 -6.63 -20.01
N ILE A 216 9.52 -5.80 -19.71
CA ILE A 216 8.26 -6.26 -19.14
C ILE A 216 7.47 -7.04 -20.20
N PRO A 217 7.01 -8.29 -19.95
CA PRO A 217 6.24 -9.08 -20.90
C PRO A 217 5.04 -8.34 -21.49
N LEU A 218 4.27 -7.62 -20.69
CA LEU A 218 3.15 -6.78 -21.14
C LEU A 218 3.57 -5.49 -21.85
N LYS A 219 4.88 -5.28 -22.14
CA LYS A 219 5.45 -4.20 -22.94
C LYS A 219 5.11 -2.78 -22.47
N ARG A 220 4.78 -2.64 -21.20
CA ARG A 220 4.54 -1.35 -20.54
C ARG A 220 4.95 -1.37 -19.08
N VAL A 221 5.28 -0.22 -18.53
CA VAL A 221 5.28 -0.03 -17.08
C VAL A 221 3.83 -0.01 -16.57
N GLY A 222 3.64 -0.39 -15.31
CA GLY A 222 2.32 -0.36 -14.68
C GLY A 222 1.86 1.07 -14.38
N LYS A 223 0.54 1.23 -14.25
CA LYS A 223 -0.11 2.46 -13.78
C LYS A 223 -0.55 2.29 -12.33
N PRO A 224 -0.68 3.38 -11.55
CA PRO A 224 -1.26 3.31 -10.21
C PRO A 224 -2.60 2.57 -10.14
N SER A 225 -3.42 2.68 -11.20
CA SER A 225 -4.70 1.98 -11.31
C SER A 225 -4.59 0.45 -11.39
N ASP A 226 -3.48 -0.09 -11.92
CA ASP A 226 -3.26 -1.54 -11.98
C ASP A 226 -3.15 -2.11 -10.54
N ILE A 227 -2.39 -1.42 -9.68
CA ILE A 227 -2.22 -1.80 -8.28
C ILE A 227 -3.50 -1.51 -7.47
N ALA A 228 -4.17 -0.39 -7.75
CA ALA A 228 -5.41 -0.05 -7.07
C ALA A 228 -6.53 -1.06 -7.36
N ASN A 229 -6.61 -1.63 -8.58
CA ASN A 229 -7.56 -2.69 -8.91
C ASN A 229 -7.34 -3.93 -8.04
N ALA A 230 -6.11 -4.40 -7.94
CA ALA A 230 -5.74 -5.53 -7.09
C ALA A 230 -6.02 -5.24 -5.60
N THR A 231 -5.71 -4.01 -5.13
CA THR A 231 -6.00 -3.59 -3.76
C THR A 231 -7.50 -3.68 -3.46
N ILE A 232 -8.35 -3.12 -4.32
CA ILE A 232 -9.81 -3.10 -4.12
C ILE A 232 -10.37 -4.53 -4.13
N PHE A 233 -9.88 -5.41 -5.00
CA PHE A 233 -10.25 -6.84 -5.00
C PHE A 233 -9.88 -7.49 -3.66
N LEU A 234 -8.67 -7.32 -3.15
CA LEU A 234 -8.23 -7.90 -1.88
C LEU A 234 -8.97 -7.33 -0.65
N LEU A 235 -9.55 -6.14 -0.74
CA LEU A 235 -10.39 -5.56 0.30
C LEU A 235 -11.84 -6.05 0.25
N SER A 236 -12.32 -6.50 -0.91
CA SER A 236 -13.70 -6.88 -1.15
C SER A 236 -14.09 -8.23 -0.56
N ASN A 237 -15.39 -8.53 -0.55
CA ASN A 237 -15.92 -9.81 -0.08
C ASN A 237 -15.56 -10.97 -1.04
N GLU A 238 -15.32 -10.68 -2.32
CA GLU A 238 -14.94 -11.65 -3.35
C GLU A 238 -13.59 -12.29 -3.07
N SER A 239 -12.77 -11.67 -2.20
CA SER A 239 -11.50 -12.22 -1.71
C SER A 239 -11.59 -12.77 -0.28
N SER A 240 -12.79 -13.14 0.20
CA SER A 240 -13.02 -13.57 1.58
C SER A 240 -12.21 -14.80 2.01
N PHE A 241 -11.79 -15.64 1.08
CA PHE A 241 -10.95 -16.82 1.34
C PHE A 241 -9.45 -16.59 1.04
N ILE A 242 -9.05 -15.32 0.79
CA ILE A 242 -7.65 -14.96 0.49
C ILE A 242 -7.06 -14.24 1.71
N THR A 243 -6.08 -14.87 2.38
CA THR A 243 -5.29 -14.27 3.45
C THR A 243 -3.87 -14.83 3.45
N GLY A 244 -2.87 -14.03 3.78
CA GLY A 244 -1.45 -14.38 3.71
C GLY A 244 -0.87 -14.41 2.29
N ALA A 245 -1.65 -14.00 1.29
CA ALA A 245 -1.23 -14.02 -0.10
C ALA A 245 -0.24 -12.90 -0.44
N GLU A 246 0.65 -13.22 -1.38
CA GLU A 246 1.58 -12.31 -2.03
C GLU A 246 1.16 -12.19 -3.51
N LEU A 247 0.42 -11.13 -3.83
CA LEU A 247 -0.09 -10.91 -5.19
C LEU A 247 0.89 -10.07 -5.99
N ILE A 248 1.61 -10.70 -6.91
CA ILE A 248 2.52 -10.02 -7.83
C ILE A 248 1.72 -9.31 -8.91
N VAL A 249 2.01 -8.01 -9.13
CA VAL A 249 1.36 -7.17 -10.16
C VAL A 249 2.45 -6.38 -10.88
N ASP A 250 3.14 -7.02 -11.79
CA ASP A 250 4.38 -6.53 -12.41
C ASP A 250 4.42 -6.66 -13.94
N GLY A 251 3.31 -7.07 -14.56
CA GLY A 251 3.22 -7.30 -16.01
C GLY A 251 3.99 -8.53 -16.49
N GLY A 252 4.27 -9.48 -15.58
CA GLY A 252 4.98 -10.72 -15.85
C GLY A 252 6.51 -10.59 -15.73
N LEU A 253 7.01 -9.49 -15.16
CA LEU A 253 8.45 -9.24 -15.09
C LEU A 253 9.20 -10.34 -14.31
N THR A 254 8.65 -10.77 -13.16
CA THR A 254 9.23 -11.80 -12.31
C THR A 254 8.85 -13.24 -12.69
N ALA A 255 7.96 -13.43 -13.66
CA ALA A 255 7.58 -14.76 -14.16
C ALA A 255 8.58 -15.34 -15.17
N ARG A 256 9.64 -14.61 -15.48
CA ARG A 256 10.73 -15.08 -16.33
C ARG A 256 11.73 -15.88 -15.52
N PRO A 257 12.37 -16.92 -16.16
CA PRO A 257 13.49 -17.62 -15.57
C PRO A 257 14.69 -16.71 -15.36
#